data_36bb96ce60b63794402e569274d84276
#
_entry.id   36bb96ce60b63794402e569274d84276
#
_cell.length_a   1.000
_cell.length_b   1.000
_cell.length_c   1.000
_cell.angle_alpha   90.00
_cell.angle_beta   90.00
_cell.angle_gamma   90.00
#
_symmetry.space_group_name_H-M   'P 1'
#
loop_
_entity.id
_entity.type
_entity.pdbx_description
1 polymer ?
#
loop_
_entity_poly.entity_id
_entity_poly.type
_entity_poly.pdbx_seq_one_letter_code
_entity_poly.pdbx_strand_id
1 'polypeptide(L)'
;MPVQSAAHPVASVLGVVVHDGNVLLVRRINPPDAGKWGFPGGWIDPGETMAQAAVRELFEETEVRAEARCVFNALDAFDYDQDGLLRRQFVMIAVLCAWVSGIPIARDDASEAAWFPIADLSSLEDVSEDVDTLAYQALRLMRPGSMSGTKDRPYA
;
A
#
# COMPACT_ATOMS: atom_id res chain seq x y z
N MET A 1 24.46 -12.87 21.68
CA MET A 1 24.22 -12.34 20.32
C MET A 1 24.57 -10.87 20.34
N PRO A 2 25.54 -10.42 19.56
CA PRO A 2 25.71 -8.99 19.40
C PRO A 2 24.45 -8.46 18.72
N VAL A 3 23.73 -7.63 19.44
CA VAL A 3 22.73 -6.76 18.82
C VAL A 3 23.53 -5.79 17.96
N GLN A 4 23.74 -6.15 16.68
CA GLN A 4 24.12 -5.14 15.72
C GLN A 4 23.09 -4.03 15.84
N SER A 5 23.54 -2.79 15.82
CA SER A 5 22.71 -1.59 15.82
C SER A 5 21.56 -1.82 14.83
N ALA A 6 20.51 -2.43 15.31
CA ALA A 6 19.35 -2.76 14.48
C ALA A 6 18.73 -1.44 14.09
N ALA A 7 18.72 -1.17 12.80
CA ALA A 7 17.89 -0.12 12.26
C ALA A 7 16.48 -0.33 12.83
N HIS A 8 15.92 0.69 13.44
CA HIS A 8 14.58 0.62 13.99
C HIS A 8 13.57 0.24 12.90
N PRO A 9 12.50 -0.49 13.24
CA PRO A 9 11.42 -0.72 12.29
C PRO A 9 10.92 0.59 11.70
N VAL A 10 10.73 0.58 10.39
CA VAL A 10 10.31 1.77 9.63
C VAL A 10 8.80 1.72 9.43
N ALA A 11 8.11 2.78 9.81
CA ALA A 11 6.70 2.95 9.51
C ALA A 11 6.52 3.33 8.05
N SER A 12 5.74 2.54 7.34
CA SER A 12 5.40 2.73 5.93
C SER A 12 3.90 2.63 5.72
N VAL A 13 3.40 3.24 4.67
CA VAL A 13 2.00 3.16 4.28
C VAL A 13 1.85 2.44 2.95
N LEU A 14 0.72 1.76 2.80
CA LEU A 14 0.21 1.26 1.52
C LEU A 14 -1.07 2.02 1.20
N GLY A 15 -1.13 2.62 0.02
CA GLY A 15 -2.35 3.25 -0.48
C GLY A 15 -3.19 2.23 -1.25
N VAL A 16 -4.33 1.83 -0.68
CA VAL A 16 -5.21 0.84 -1.31
C VAL A 16 -6.41 1.56 -1.90
N VAL A 17 -6.38 1.76 -3.21
CA VAL A 17 -7.46 2.43 -3.96
C VAL A 17 -8.31 1.39 -4.64
N VAL A 18 -9.58 1.34 -4.28
CA VAL A 18 -10.59 0.50 -4.94
C VAL A 18 -11.52 1.41 -5.74
N HIS A 19 -11.68 1.11 -7.02
CA HIS A 19 -12.56 1.83 -7.92
C HIS A 19 -13.19 0.88 -8.94
N ASP A 20 -14.51 0.84 -9.02
CA ASP A 20 -15.27 -0.01 -9.93
C ASP A 20 -14.85 -1.49 -9.90
N GLY A 21 -14.61 -2.05 -8.72
CA GLY A 21 -14.18 -3.43 -8.55
C GLY A 21 -12.73 -3.71 -8.89
N ASN A 22 -11.96 -2.67 -9.21
CA ASN A 22 -10.54 -2.75 -9.49
C ASN A 22 -9.70 -2.17 -8.34
N VAL A 23 -8.48 -2.61 -8.25
CA VAL A 23 -7.48 -2.06 -7.32
C VAL A 23 -6.27 -1.54 -8.09
N LEU A 24 -5.70 -0.45 -7.61
CA LEU A 24 -4.51 0.16 -8.21
C LEU A 24 -3.25 -0.50 -7.68
N LEU A 25 -2.45 -1.06 -8.56
CA LEU A 25 -1.18 -1.66 -8.23
C LEU A 25 -0.04 -1.05 -9.03
N VAL A 26 1.16 -1.13 -8.48
CA VAL A 26 2.40 -0.76 -9.14
C VAL A 26 3.36 -1.94 -9.18
N ARG A 27 4.20 -2.01 -10.21
CA ARG A 27 5.30 -2.98 -10.25
C ARG A 27 6.52 -2.35 -9.58
N ARG A 28 7.03 -3.02 -8.56
CA ARG A 28 8.13 -2.52 -7.73
C ARG A 28 9.47 -2.63 -8.47
N ILE A 29 10.29 -1.59 -8.37
CA ILE A 29 11.67 -1.59 -8.87
C ILE A 29 12.62 -2.12 -7.80
N ASN A 30 12.42 -1.73 -6.55
CA ASN A 30 13.33 -1.96 -5.44
C ASN A 30 12.95 -3.17 -4.57
N PRO A 31 13.96 -3.84 -3.94
CA PRO A 31 13.68 -4.82 -2.90
C PRO A 31 12.96 -4.19 -1.68
N PRO A 32 12.21 -4.98 -0.90
CA PRO A 32 11.81 -6.35 -1.18
C PRO A 32 10.78 -6.43 -2.31
N ASP A 33 10.62 -7.63 -2.88
CA ASP A 33 9.62 -7.89 -3.93
C ASP A 33 9.84 -7.14 -5.26
N ALA A 34 11.10 -6.82 -5.61
CA ALA A 34 11.40 -6.22 -6.90
C ALA A 34 10.83 -7.05 -8.07
N GLY A 35 10.15 -6.39 -9.00
CA GLY A 35 9.50 -7.02 -10.15
C GLY A 35 8.09 -7.54 -9.87
N LYS A 36 7.61 -7.50 -8.64
CA LYS A 36 6.25 -7.89 -8.28
C LYS A 36 5.29 -6.71 -8.26
N TRP A 37 4.02 -7.00 -8.48
CA TRP A 37 2.93 -6.06 -8.31
C TRP A 37 2.55 -5.94 -6.83
N GLY A 38 2.44 -4.73 -6.35
CA GLY A 38 2.02 -4.42 -4.99
C GLY A 38 1.29 -3.08 -4.92
N PHE A 39 0.82 -2.72 -3.74
CA PHE A 39 0.19 -1.41 -3.56
C PHE A 39 1.23 -0.29 -3.60
N PRO A 40 0.88 0.87 -4.18
CA PRO A 40 1.69 2.07 -4.02
C PRO A 40 1.89 2.38 -2.53
N GLY A 41 3.07 2.81 -2.17
CA GLY A 41 3.36 3.15 -0.79
C GLY A 41 4.81 3.53 -0.57
N GLY A 42 5.12 3.88 0.66
CA GLY A 42 6.45 4.28 1.06
C GLY A 42 6.50 4.75 2.50
N TRP A 43 7.61 5.35 2.87
CA TRP A 43 7.84 5.79 4.23
C TRP A 43 6.96 7.00 4.59
N ILE A 44 6.59 7.06 5.86
CA ILE A 44 5.96 8.24 6.43
C ILE A 44 7.06 9.26 6.73
N ASP A 45 6.93 10.46 6.18
CA ASP A 45 7.87 11.53 6.48
C ASP A 45 7.58 12.15 7.87
N PRO A 46 8.60 12.64 8.58
CA PRO A 46 8.39 13.30 9.85
C PRO A 46 7.36 14.43 9.76
N GLY A 47 6.35 14.38 10.61
CA GLY A 47 5.26 15.38 10.63
C GLY A 47 4.09 15.07 9.72
N GLU A 48 4.17 14.05 8.87
CA GLU A 48 3.07 13.56 8.07
C GLU A 48 2.15 12.64 8.87
N THR A 49 0.84 12.73 8.63
CA THR A 49 -0.09 11.70 9.07
C THR A 49 -0.02 10.48 8.14
N MET A 50 -0.52 9.33 8.60
CA MET A 50 -0.64 8.13 7.75
C MET A 50 -1.48 8.40 6.49
N ALA A 51 -2.56 9.14 6.64
CA ALA A 51 -3.43 9.54 5.54
C ALA A 51 -2.70 10.41 4.52
N GLN A 52 -1.96 11.41 4.99
CA GLN A 52 -1.17 12.29 4.12
C GLN A 52 -0.08 11.52 3.37
N ALA A 53 0.63 10.64 4.06
CA ALA A 53 1.66 9.81 3.45
C ALA A 53 1.09 8.90 2.34
N ALA A 54 -0.05 8.25 2.58
CA ALA A 54 -0.67 7.38 1.60
C ALA A 54 -1.10 8.14 0.34
N VAL A 55 -1.72 9.30 0.50
CA VAL A 55 -2.15 10.14 -0.63
C VAL A 55 -0.96 10.68 -1.42
N ARG A 56 0.10 11.09 -0.73
CA ARG A 56 1.33 11.58 -1.36
C ARG A 56 2.02 10.47 -2.16
N GLU A 57 2.24 9.31 -1.57
CA GLU A 57 2.89 8.17 -2.24
C GLU A 57 2.08 7.68 -3.45
N LEU A 58 0.77 7.61 -3.33
CA LEU A 58 -0.10 7.30 -4.46
C LEU A 58 0.12 8.24 -5.63
N PHE A 59 0.15 9.54 -5.37
CA PHE A 59 0.34 10.53 -6.42
C PHE A 59 1.77 10.49 -6.99
N GLU A 60 2.79 10.37 -6.15
CA GLU A 60 4.18 10.31 -6.58
C GLU A 60 4.45 9.10 -7.49
N GLU A 61 3.87 7.94 -7.18
CA GLU A 61 4.12 6.69 -7.92
C GLU A 61 3.18 6.48 -9.11
N THR A 62 1.98 7.04 -9.09
CA THR A 62 0.94 6.71 -10.09
C THR A 62 0.26 7.91 -10.75
N GLU A 63 0.50 9.13 -10.28
CA GLU A 63 -0.24 10.35 -10.66
C GLU A 63 -1.75 10.29 -10.37
N VAL A 64 -2.22 9.25 -9.69
CA VAL A 64 -3.61 9.15 -9.26
C VAL A 64 -3.83 9.98 -8.00
N ARG A 65 -4.87 10.79 -8.02
CA ARG A 65 -5.34 11.53 -6.84
C ARG A 65 -6.42 10.74 -6.14
N ALA A 66 -6.21 10.54 -4.85
CA ALA A 66 -7.12 9.79 -4.01
C ALA A 66 -7.35 10.52 -2.69
N GLU A 67 -8.41 10.16 -2.01
CA GLU A 67 -8.78 10.65 -0.70
C GLU A 67 -8.71 9.51 0.30
N ALA A 68 -7.94 9.69 1.38
CA ALA A 68 -7.81 8.68 2.42
C ALA A 68 -9.11 8.57 3.23
N ARG A 69 -9.55 7.33 3.47
CA ARG A 69 -10.78 7.02 4.22
C ARG A 69 -10.48 6.53 5.62
N CYS A 70 -9.71 5.45 5.74
CA CYS A 70 -9.35 4.86 7.03
C CYS A 70 -8.13 3.95 6.90
N VAL A 71 -7.46 3.74 8.02
CA VAL A 71 -6.53 2.62 8.18
C VAL A 71 -7.34 1.37 8.46
N PHE A 72 -7.09 0.28 7.76
CA PHE A 72 -7.89 -0.94 7.93
C PHE A 72 -7.07 -2.19 8.23
N ASN A 73 -5.76 -2.16 8.08
CA ASN A 73 -4.88 -3.27 8.42
C ASN A 73 -3.44 -2.79 8.62
N ALA A 74 -2.64 -3.65 9.21
CA ALA A 74 -1.19 -3.45 9.30
C ALA A 74 -0.49 -4.79 9.16
N LEU A 75 0.67 -4.80 8.50
CA LEU A 75 1.44 -5.98 8.19
C LEU A 75 2.89 -5.78 8.59
N ASP A 76 3.54 -6.87 8.93
CA ASP A 76 4.98 -6.91 9.07
C ASP A 76 5.64 -7.23 7.73
N ALA A 77 6.76 -6.58 7.44
CA ALA A 77 7.59 -6.91 6.29
C ALA A 77 9.07 -6.90 6.70
N PHE A 78 9.78 -7.92 6.28
CA PHE A 78 11.18 -8.12 6.61
C PHE A 78 12.01 -8.20 5.32
N ASP A 79 13.10 -7.45 5.28
CA ASP A 79 14.05 -7.46 4.18
C ASP A 79 15.38 -8.04 4.67
N TYR A 80 15.76 -9.19 4.12
CA TYR A 80 16.99 -9.91 4.46
C TYR A 80 18.03 -9.74 3.36
N ASP A 81 19.29 -9.72 3.74
CA ASP A 81 20.41 -9.76 2.79
C ASP A 81 20.67 -11.20 2.28
N GLN A 82 21.70 -11.34 1.42
CA GLN A 82 22.07 -12.62 0.84
C GLN A 82 22.57 -13.64 1.88
N ASP A 83 23.05 -13.17 3.02
CA ASP A 83 23.54 -14.00 4.13
C ASP A 83 22.42 -14.34 5.15
N GLY A 84 21.19 -13.92 4.87
CA GLY A 84 20.04 -14.13 5.74
C GLY A 84 19.98 -13.21 6.94
N LEU A 85 20.76 -12.12 6.94
CA LEU A 85 20.73 -11.11 7.99
C LEU A 85 19.65 -10.07 7.71
N LEU A 86 18.91 -9.70 8.74
CA LEU A 86 17.86 -8.69 8.64
C LEU A 86 18.47 -7.31 8.35
N ARG A 87 18.17 -6.76 7.16
CA ARG A 87 18.57 -5.41 6.77
C ARG A 87 17.58 -4.36 7.23
N ARG A 88 16.29 -4.62 7.00
CA ARG A 88 15.21 -3.69 7.32
C ARG A 88 13.97 -4.44 7.79
N GLN A 89 13.26 -3.80 8.68
CA GLN A 89 11.94 -4.22 9.11
C GLN A 89 10.97 -3.07 8.88
N PHE A 90 9.82 -3.37 8.31
CA PHE A 90 8.77 -2.39 8.06
C PHE A 90 7.51 -2.76 8.81
N VAL A 91 6.83 -1.75 9.31
CA VAL A 91 5.42 -1.85 9.69
C VAL A 91 4.64 -1.19 8.57
N MET A 92 3.91 -2.00 7.79
CA MET A 92 3.16 -1.56 6.62
C MET A 92 1.73 -1.28 7.02
N ILE A 93 1.32 -0.02 6.96
CA ILE A 93 -0.01 0.43 7.37
C ILE A 93 -0.87 0.59 6.12
N ALA A 94 -1.90 -0.23 5.98
CA ALA A 94 -2.81 -0.20 4.84
C ALA A 94 -3.89 0.88 5.04
N VAL A 95 -3.89 1.86 4.15
CA VAL A 95 -4.83 2.98 4.15
C VAL A 95 -5.80 2.81 2.98
N LEU A 96 -7.09 2.69 3.29
CA LEU A 96 -8.14 2.69 2.29
C LEU A 96 -8.30 4.09 1.71
N CYS A 97 -8.26 4.18 0.38
CA CYS A 97 -8.39 5.43 -0.35
C CYS A 97 -9.48 5.33 -1.41
N ALA A 98 -10.19 6.44 -1.61
CA ALA A 98 -11.17 6.59 -2.69
C ALA A 98 -10.52 7.33 -3.86
N TRP A 99 -10.71 6.83 -5.09
CA TRP A 99 -10.26 7.50 -6.29
C TRP A 99 -10.98 8.84 -6.48
N VAL A 100 -10.23 9.88 -6.79
CA VAL A 100 -10.76 11.21 -7.10
C VAL A 100 -10.57 11.54 -8.58
N SER A 101 -9.36 11.38 -9.09
CA SER A 101 -9.03 11.69 -10.48
C SER A 101 -7.70 11.06 -10.89
N GLY A 102 -7.43 11.09 -12.17
CA GLY A 102 -6.15 10.68 -12.75
C GLY A 102 -6.18 9.28 -13.35
N ILE A 103 -5.28 9.08 -14.29
CA ILE A 103 -5.01 7.80 -14.97
C ILE A 103 -3.66 7.30 -14.45
N PRO A 104 -3.52 6.01 -14.12
CA PRO A 104 -2.25 5.49 -13.63
C PRO A 104 -1.12 5.68 -14.63
N ILE A 105 -0.08 6.39 -14.20
CA ILE A 105 1.17 6.60 -14.94
C ILE A 105 2.30 6.31 -13.96
N ALA A 106 3.12 5.30 -14.25
CA ALA A 106 4.23 4.92 -13.39
C ALA A 106 5.25 6.04 -13.23
N ARG A 107 5.61 6.33 -11.99
CA ARG A 107 6.61 7.33 -11.59
C ARG A 107 7.46 6.80 -10.44
N ASP A 108 8.55 7.49 -10.12
CA ASP A 108 9.46 7.17 -9.04
C ASP A 108 9.90 5.69 -9.03
N ASP A 109 9.63 5.00 -7.94
CA ASP A 109 10.04 3.61 -7.72
C ASP A 109 9.13 2.58 -8.38
N ALA A 110 8.20 3.00 -9.23
CA ALA A 110 7.31 2.13 -9.97
C ALA A 110 7.72 2.05 -11.45
N SER A 111 7.90 0.84 -11.97
CA SER A 111 8.14 0.63 -13.40
C SER A 111 6.86 0.56 -14.22
N GLU A 112 5.78 0.14 -13.59
CA GLU A 112 4.45 0.05 -14.18
C GLU A 112 3.39 0.42 -13.14
N ALA A 113 2.24 0.93 -13.59
CA ALA A 113 1.08 1.21 -12.75
C ALA A 113 -0.19 0.88 -13.53
N ALA A 114 -1.11 0.15 -12.93
CA ALA A 114 -2.34 -0.27 -13.61
C ALA A 114 -3.46 -0.63 -12.62
N TRP A 115 -4.68 -0.60 -13.13
CA TRP A 115 -5.84 -1.14 -12.47
C TRP A 115 -5.96 -2.64 -12.73
N PHE A 116 -6.23 -3.40 -11.67
CA PHE A 116 -6.47 -4.84 -11.75
C PHE A 116 -7.85 -5.18 -11.21
N PRO A 117 -8.66 -5.99 -11.92
CA PRO A 117 -9.88 -6.53 -11.34
C PRO A 117 -9.53 -7.34 -10.08
N ILE A 118 -10.17 -7.03 -8.97
CA ILE A 118 -9.89 -7.72 -7.70
C ILE A 118 -10.20 -9.22 -7.82
N ALA A 119 -11.22 -9.56 -8.59
CA ALA A 119 -11.61 -10.96 -8.86
C ALA A 119 -10.49 -11.77 -9.54
N ASP A 120 -9.57 -11.13 -10.25
CA ASP A 120 -8.51 -11.79 -11.02
C ASP A 120 -7.16 -11.86 -10.28
N LEU A 121 -7.05 -11.26 -9.10
CA LEU A 121 -5.78 -11.17 -8.36
C LEU A 121 -5.20 -12.55 -7.99
N SER A 122 -6.06 -13.50 -7.66
CA SER A 122 -5.62 -14.84 -7.28
C SER A 122 -4.98 -15.64 -8.42
N SER A 123 -5.21 -15.22 -9.68
CA SER A 123 -4.64 -15.85 -10.87
C SER A 123 -3.34 -15.19 -11.36
N LEU A 124 -2.92 -14.09 -10.74
CA LEU A 124 -1.66 -13.42 -11.07
C LEU A 124 -0.50 -14.06 -10.33
N GLU A 125 0.60 -14.31 -11.05
CA GLU A 125 1.79 -14.96 -10.49
C GLU A 125 2.76 -13.98 -9.81
N ASP A 126 2.94 -12.81 -10.39
CA ASP A 126 3.91 -11.81 -9.95
C ASP A 126 3.30 -10.76 -9.02
N VAL A 127 2.65 -11.21 -7.95
CA VAL A 127 1.99 -10.34 -6.98
C VAL A 127 2.61 -10.55 -5.60
N SER A 128 2.87 -9.44 -4.90
CA SER A 128 3.35 -9.49 -3.52
C SER A 128 2.36 -10.22 -2.62
N GLU A 129 2.89 -10.86 -1.58
CA GLU A 129 2.07 -11.53 -0.57
C GLU A 129 1.05 -10.56 0.04
N ASP A 130 -0.11 -11.05 0.40
CA ASP A 130 -1.21 -10.30 1.03
C ASP A 130 -1.95 -9.28 0.14
N VAL A 131 -1.57 -9.07 -1.11
CA VAL A 131 -2.26 -8.13 -2.01
C VAL A 131 -3.72 -8.50 -2.19
N ASP A 132 -4.01 -9.75 -2.49
CA ASP A 132 -5.37 -10.24 -2.66
C ASP A 132 -6.21 -10.10 -1.38
N THR A 133 -5.66 -10.48 -0.23
CA THR A 133 -6.32 -10.36 1.07
C THR A 133 -6.69 -8.92 1.39
N LEU A 134 -5.75 -7.99 1.24
CA LEU A 134 -5.98 -6.56 1.49
C LEU A 134 -6.96 -5.96 0.49
N ALA A 135 -6.87 -6.34 -0.79
CA ALA A 135 -7.79 -5.87 -1.81
C ALA A 135 -9.24 -6.29 -1.53
N TYR A 136 -9.47 -7.53 -1.12
CA TYR A 136 -10.80 -8.01 -0.73
C TYR A 136 -11.32 -7.33 0.54
N GLN A 137 -10.47 -7.09 1.53
CA GLN A 137 -10.84 -6.33 2.72
C GLN A 137 -11.27 -4.92 2.35
N ALA A 138 -10.49 -4.24 1.52
CA ALA A 138 -10.78 -2.90 1.04
C ALA A 138 -12.10 -2.85 0.24
N LEU A 139 -12.33 -3.82 -0.65
CA LEU A 139 -13.55 -3.92 -1.42
C LEU A 139 -14.78 -4.02 -0.51
N ARG A 140 -14.71 -4.83 0.54
CA ARG A 140 -15.81 -4.97 1.52
C ARG A 140 -16.09 -3.68 2.26
N LEU A 141 -15.04 -2.94 2.63
CA LEU A 141 -15.18 -1.66 3.33
C LEU A 141 -15.79 -0.56 2.45
N MET A 142 -15.61 -0.65 1.12
CA MET A 142 -16.18 0.32 0.18
C MET A 142 -17.64 0.05 -0.16
N ARG A 143 -18.22 -1.09 0.26
CA ARG A 143 -19.63 -1.39 0.01
C ARG A 143 -20.53 -0.47 0.82
N PRO A 144 -21.66 0.03 0.24
CA PRO A 144 -22.64 0.81 0.97
C PRO A 144 -23.13 0.03 2.21
N GLY A 145 -23.10 0.70 3.38
CA GLY A 145 -23.55 0.12 4.66
C GLY A 145 -22.46 -0.57 5.49
N SER A 146 -21.28 -0.85 4.97
CA SER A 146 -20.18 -1.49 5.71
C SER A 146 -19.56 -0.59 6.76
N MET A 147 -19.74 0.72 6.67
CA MET A 147 -19.17 1.72 7.56
C MET A 147 -20.20 2.36 8.50
N SER A 148 -21.38 1.77 8.63
CA SER A 148 -22.42 2.24 9.55
C SER A 148 -22.07 1.84 10.99
N GLY A 149 -21.32 2.63 11.69
CA GLY A 149 -21.01 2.39 13.11
C GLY A 149 -19.83 3.14 13.68
N THR A 150 -18.99 3.67 12.86
CA THR A 150 -17.95 4.61 13.28
C THR A 150 -18.38 6.00 12.86
N LYS A 151 -18.68 6.84 13.86
CA LYS A 151 -18.86 8.28 13.61
C LYS A 151 -17.64 8.74 12.82
N ASP A 152 -17.90 9.28 11.64
CA ASP A 152 -16.92 9.96 10.81
C ASP A 152 -16.08 10.92 11.67
N ARG A 153 -14.92 10.46 12.08
CA ARG A 153 -13.86 11.39 12.40
C ARG A 153 -13.08 11.55 11.11
N PRO A 154 -13.16 12.71 10.47
CA PRO A 154 -12.29 12.94 9.33
C PRO A 154 -10.86 12.75 9.83
N TYR A 155 -10.12 11.94 9.10
CA TYR A 155 -8.69 11.85 9.27
C TYR A 155 -8.12 13.25 9.04
N ALA A 156 -7.79 13.90 10.11
CA ALA A 156 -7.09 15.17 10.06
C ALA A 156 -5.60 14.92 9.76
#